data_8f78f16b56d8bb6f2365813b2fcb0340
#
_entry.id   8f78f16b56d8bb6f2365813b2fcb0340
#
_cell.length_a   1.000
_cell.length_b   1.000
_cell.length_c   1.000
_cell.angle_alpha   90.00
_cell.angle_beta   90.00
_cell.angle_gamma   90.00
#
_symmetry.space_group_name_H-M   'P 1'
#
loop_
_entity.id
_entity.type
_entity.pdbx_description
1 polymer ?
#
loop_
_entity_poly.entity_id
_entity_poly.type
_entity_poly.pdbx_seq_one_letter_code
_entity_poly.pdbx_strand_id
1 'polypeptide(L)'
;MTRITLRPIASPMPLGFFTVAIASVMTGCLQLGILEAPERRAVALCVLPAFALQFLVSILAFGARDVIAATLMGTFAGSWLAYALVMGTGAAGGPKVLGVFNLAFLCFGALMAAVTRPKRALWFVLVVSLPRWAATGLAGLTGEQWLTQTAGALGLVVGLVATYAAFALMLEDMRGEEVLPIGRSGPAHHAVEGDLSVQLRNLERHAGVRRTL
;
A
#
# COMPACT_ATOMS: atom_id res chain seq x y z
N MET A 1 11.70 21.23 29.53
CA MET A 1 11.03 21.52 28.24
C MET A 1 9.99 20.44 28.00
N THR A 2 8.71 20.78 28.02
CA THR A 2 7.62 19.83 27.79
C THR A 2 7.51 19.60 26.27
N ARG A 3 7.84 18.40 25.82
CA ARG A 3 7.70 18.02 24.41
C ARG A 3 6.24 17.70 24.15
N ILE A 4 5.51 18.58 23.49
CA ILE A 4 4.13 18.31 23.08
C ILE A 4 4.20 17.39 21.87
N THR A 5 3.85 16.12 22.06
CA THR A 5 3.75 15.16 20.94
C THR A 5 2.40 15.34 20.27
N LEU A 6 2.37 15.96 19.11
CA LEU A 6 1.15 16.15 18.31
C LEU A 6 0.66 14.87 17.62
N ARG A 7 1.40 13.77 17.72
CA ARG A 7 1.04 12.45 17.18
C ARG A 7 0.92 11.44 18.32
N PRO A 8 -0.28 11.18 18.82
CA PRO A 8 -0.48 10.21 19.90
C PRO A 8 -0.31 8.75 19.46
N ILE A 9 -0.24 8.48 18.14
CA ILE A 9 -0.14 7.15 17.55
C ILE A 9 1.09 7.15 16.62
N ALA A 10 1.95 6.13 16.74
CA ALA A 10 3.05 5.89 15.81
C ALA A 10 2.53 5.70 14.38
N SER A 11 3.37 5.98 13.38
CA SER A 11 2.98 5.81 12.00
C SER A 11 2.63 4.35 11.69
N PRO A 12 1.41 4.02 11.26
CA PRO A 12 1.05 2.64 10.91
C PRO A 12 1.57 2.24 9.51
N MET A 13 2.11 3.18 8.74
CA MET A 13 2.49 2.98 7.34
C MET A 13 3.60 1.94 7.12
N PRO A 14 4.64 1.84 7.97
CA PRO A 14 5.64 0.79 7.82
C PRO A 14 5.02 -0.61 7.79
N LEU A 15 4.07 -0.90 8.69
CA LEU A 15 3.36 -2.17 8.71
C LEU A 15 2.59 -2.40 7.42
N GLY A 16 1.89 -1.37 6.92
CA GLY A 16 1.14 -1.43 5.66
C GLY A 16 2.05 -1.75 4.46
N PHE A 17 3.20 -1.10 4.36
CA PHE A 17 4.13 -1.34 3.25
C PHE A 17 4.84 -2.70 3.34
N PHE A 18 5.23 -3.17 4.53
CA PHE A 18 5.80 -4.52 4.65
C PHE A 18 4.79 -5.59 4.25
N THR A 19 3.51 -5.42 4.57
CA THR A 19 2.47 -6.37 4.14
C THR A 19 2.23 -6.34 2.63
N VAL A 20 2.27 -5.15 1.99
CA VAL A 20 2.27 -5.05 0.52
C VAL A 20 3.48 -5.77 -0.07
N ALA A 21 4.66 -5.56 0.51
CA ALA A 21 5.90 -6.17 0.02
C ALA A 21 5.81 -7.70 0.03
N ILE A 22 5.50 -8.29 1.18
CA ILE A 22 5.42 -9.75 1.36
C ILE A 22 4.38 -10.35 0.41
N ALA A 23 3.16 -9.81 0.40
CA ALA A 23 2.08 -10.32 -0.43
C ALA A 23 2.37 -10.15 -1.93
N SER A 24 3.06 -9.06 -2.31
CA SER A 24 3.46 -8.82 -3.71
C SER A 24 4.55 -9.78 -4.18
N VAL A 25 5.53 -10.10 -3.32
CA VAL A 25 6.57 -11.07 -3.62
C VAL A 25 5.97 -12.47 -3.76
N MET A 26 5.13 -12.91 -2.82
CA MET A 26 4.48 -14.23 -2.86
C MET A 26 3.66 -14.43 -4.13
N THR A 27 2.80 -13.47 -4.45
CA THR A 27 1.99 -13.53 -5.68
C THR A 27 2.82 -13.35 -6.94
N GLY A 28 3.89 -12.56 -6.89
CA GLY A 28 4.84 -12.39 -7.99
C GLY A 28 5.60 -13.67 -8.30
N CYS A 29 6.09 -14.38 -7.29
CA CYS A 29 6.75 -15.68 -7.47
C CYS A 29 5.81 -16.73 -8.09
N LEU A 30 4.54 -16.75 -7.69
CA LEU A 30 3.54 -17.62 -8.31
C LEU A 30 3.27 -17.26 -9.78
N GLN A 31 3.20 -15.96 -10.10
CA GLN A 31 2.98 -15.48 -11.47
C GLN A 31 4.20 -15.72 -12.39
N LEU A 32 5.42 -15.73 -11.85
CA LEU A 32 6.64 -16.05 -12.57
C LEU A 32 6.86 -17.55 -12.77
N GLY A 33 6.10 -18.40 -12.06
CA GLY A 33 6.32 -19.85 -12.08
C GLY A 33 7.49 -20.32 -11.20
N ILE A 34 7.99 -19.47 -10.29
CA ILE A 34 8.94 -19.86 -9.23
C ILE A 34 8.23 -20.75 -8.20
N LEU A 35 6.97 -20.43 -7.93
CA LEU A 35 6.04 -21.26 -7.19
C LEU A 35 5.04 -21.84 -8.19
N GLU A 36 4.76 -23.15 -8.09
CA GLU A 36 3.95 -23.87 -9.07
C GLU A 36 2.45 -23.87 -8.70
N ALA A 37 1.63 -24.38 -9.60
CA ALA A 37 0.18 -24.43 -9.41
C ALA A 37 -0.28 -25.18 -8.12
N PRO A 38 0.36 -26.29 -7.68
CA PRO A 38 0.01 -26.96 -6.43
C PRO A 38 0.18 -26.06 -5.19
N GLU A 39 1.13 -25.12 -5.21
CA GLU A 39 1.46 -24.24 -4.09
C GLU A 39 0.51 -23.04 -3.97
N ARG A 40 -0.37 -22.84 -4.94
CA ARG A 40 -1.31 -21.70 -4.98
C ARG A 40 -2.13 -21.55 -3.69
N ARG A 41 -2.57 -22.65 -3.12
CA ARG A 41 -3.34 -22.63 -1.84
C ARG A 41 -2.47 -22.18 -0.67
N ALA A 42 -1.22 -22.64 -0.62
CA ALA A 42 -0.28 -22.21 0.41
C ALA A 42 0.04 -20.71 0.27
N VAL A 43 0.25 -20.22 -0.95
CA VAL A 43 0.41 -18.80 -1.22
C VAL A 43 -0.82 -18.00 -0.76
N ALA A 44 -2.04 -18.49 -1.05
CA ALA A 44 -3.27 -17.84 -0.59
C ALA A 44 -3.33 -17.72 0.94
N LEU A 45 -2.93 -18.74 1.67
CA LEU A 45 -2.87 -18.73 3.15
C LEU A 45 -1.78 -17.75 3.64
N CYS A 46 -0.63 -17.68 2.98
CA CYS A 46 0.44 -16.73 3.33
C CYS A 46 0.07 -15.26 3.04
N VAL A 47 -0.79 -15.02 2.05
CA VAL A 47 -1.24 -13.67 1.68
C VAL A 47 -2.45 -13.22 2.54
N LEU A 48 -3.23 -14.14 3.07
CA LEU A 48 -4.41 -13.84 3.88
C LEU A 48 -4.14 -12.89 5.07
N PRO A 49 -3.05 -13.04 5.85
CA PRO A 49 -2.74 -12.11 6.94
C PRO A 49 -2.59 -10.66 6.50
N ALA A 50 -2.22 -10.39 5.23
CA ALA A 50 -2.11 -9.04 4.71
C ALA A 50 -3.44 -8.27 4.80
N PHE A 51 -4.59 -8.98 4.67
CA PHE A 51 -5.91 -8.39 4.92
C PHE A 51 -6.00 -7.81 6.33
N ALA A 52 -5.78 -8.63 7.35
CA ALA A 52 -5.97 -8.22 8.74
C ALA A 52 -5.00 -7.09 9.14
N LEU A 53 -3.73 -7.20 8.72
CA LEU A 53 -2.71 -6.21 9.04
C LEU A 53 -2.97 -4.87 8.35
N GLN A 54 -3.34 -4.86 7.07
CA GLN A 54 -3.67 -3.60 6.38
C GLN A 54 -5.00 -3.01 6.82
N PHE A 55 -5.97 -3.84 7.21
CA PHE A 55 -7.20 -3.37 7.82
C PHE A 55 -6.93 -2.64 9.15
N LEU A 56 -6.04 -3.20 9.99
CA LEU A 56 -5.55 -2.52 11.19
C LEU A 56 -4.88 -1.19 10.85
N VAL A 57 -4.00 -1.17 9.84
CA VAL A 57 -3.35 0.07 9.37
C VAL A 57 -4.38 1.12 8.94
N SER A 58 -5.43 0.70 8.23
CA SER A 58 -6.52 1.59 7.81
C SER A 58 -7.23 2.23 9.01
N ILE A 59 -7.58 1.44 10.03
CA ILE A 59 -8.24 1.94 11.25
C ILE A 59 -7.33 2.95 11.97
N LEU A 60 -6.05 2.61 12.16
CA LEU A 60 -5.09 3.50 12.82
C LEU A 60 -4.86 4.79 12.01
N ALA A 61 -4.84 4.70 10.67
CA ALA A 61 -4.70 5.86 9.79
C ALA A 61 -5.93 6.77 9.86
N PHE A 62 -7.15 6.25 9.97
CA PHE A 62 -8.34 7.05 10.26
C PHE A 62 -8.21 7.76 11.62
N GLY A 63 -7.74 7.06 12.64
CA GLY A 63 -7.46 7.64 13.96
C GLY A 63 -6.40 8.75 13.90
N ALA A 64 -5.40 8.61 13.03
CA ALA A 64 -4.38 9.62 12.76
C ALA A 64 -4.85 10.74 11.80
N ARG A 65 -6.11 10.69 11.34
CA ARG A 65 -6.71 11.64 10.37
C ARG A 65 -6.04 11.67 9.01
N ASP A 66 -5.40 10.58 8.64
CA ASP A 66 -4.83 10.36 7.33
C ASP A 66 -5.82 9.62 6.43
N VAL A 67 -6.79 10.33 5.89
CA VAL A 67 -7.85 9.77 5.05
C VAL A 67 -7.28 9.06 3.80
N ILE A 68 -6.18 9.56 3.25
CA ILE A 68 -5.55 8.99 2.05
C ILE A 68 -4.97 7.62 2.38
N ALA A 69 -4.13 7.53 3.42
CA ALA A 69 -3.56 6.28 3.87
C ALA A 69 -4.64 5.29 4.33
N ALA A 70 -5.63 5.77 5.07
CA ALA A 70 -6.75 4.96 5.54
C ALA A 70 -7.55 4.32 4.39
N THR A 71 -7.91 5.12 3.39
CA THR A 71 -8.66 4.64 2.22
C THR A 71 -7.84 3.63 1.41
N LEU A 72 -6.57 3.93 1.16
CA LEU A 72 -5.68 3.02 0.42
C LEU A 72 -5.50 1.68 1.14
N MET A 73 -5.14 1.72 2.42
CA MET A 73 -4.87 0.51 3.18
C MET A 73 -6.13 -0.33 3.38
N GLY A 74 -7.29 0.30 3.61
CA GLY A 74 -8.56 -0.42 3.71
C GLY A 74 -8.98 -1.09 2.39
N THR A 75 -8.82 -0.39 1.27
CA THR A 75 -9.12 -0.95 -0.05
C THR A 75 -8.14 -2.08 -0.41
N PHE A 76 -6.84 -1.92 -0.11
CA PHE A 76 -5.85 -2.98 -0.31
C PHE A 76 -6.09 -4.18 0.61
N ALA A 77 -6.51 -3.96 1.87
CA ALA A 77 -6.90 -5.05 2.76
C ALA A 77 -7.98 -5.91 2.10
N GLY A 78 -9.06 -5.29 1.63
CA GLY A 78 -10.12 -5.99 0.90
C GLY A 78 -9.62 -6.76 -0.33
N SER A 79 -8.63 -6.21 -1.04
CA SER A 79 -8.05 -6.88 -2.20
C SER A 79 -7.29 -8.16 -1.84
N TRP A 80 -6.48 -8.13 -0.79
CA TRP A 80 -5.76 -9.32 -0.33
C TRP A 80 -6.70 -10.42 0.15
N LEU A 81 -7.80 -10.05 0.81
CA LEU A 81 -8.85 -11.00 1.18
C LEU A 81 -9.48 -11.64 -0.06
N ALA A 82 -9.86 -10.83 -1.06
CA ALA A 82 -10.43 -11.34 -2.32
C ALA A 82 -9.46 -12.30 -3.03
N TYR A 83 -8.18 -11.91 -3.13
CA TYR A 83 -7.14 -12.76 -3.72
C TYR A 83 -7.00 -14.08 -2.94
N ALA A 84 -6.85 -14.02 -1.62
CA ALA A 84 -6.69 -15.20 -0.79
C ALA A 84 -7.88 -16.16 -0.93
N LEU A 85 -9.10 -15.66 -0.92
CA LEU A 85 -10.30 -16.47 -1.07
C LEU A 85 -10.41 -17.10 -2.47
N VAL A 86 -10.25 -16.32 -3.54
CA VAL A 86 -10.36 -16.84 -4.91
C VAL A 86 -9.26 -17.84 -5.23
N MET A 87 -8.02 -17.55 -4.83
CA MET A 87 -6.90 -18.48 -5.04
C MET A 87 -7.00 -19.74 -4.16
N GLY A 88 -7.39 -19.57 -2.90
CA GLY A 88 -7.47 -20.65 -1.92
C GLY A 88 -8.61 -21.64 -2.20
N THR A 89 -9.76 -21.15 -2.65
CA THR A 89 -10.92 -21.99 -2.99
C THR A 89 -10.83 -22.60 -4.38
N GLY A 90 -10.00 -22.03 -5.26
CA GLY A 90 -9.95 -22.46 -6.66
C GLY A 90 -11.26 -22.18 -7.41
N ALA A 91 -11.96 -21.10 -7.07
CA ALA A 91 -13.27 -20.75 -7.63
C ALA A 91 -13.26 -20.75 -9.18
N ALA A 92 -14.25 -21.38 -9.76
CA ALA A 92 -14.42 -21.42 -11.24
C ALA A 92 -14.51 -19.99 -11.80
N GLY A 93 -13.76 -19.72 -12.88
CA GLY A 93 -13.67 -18.38 -13.47
C GLY A 93 -12.83 -17.37 -12.65
N GLY A 94 -12.21 -17.81 -11.55
CA GLY A 94 -11.39 -16.98 -10.68
C GLY A 94 -10.39 -16.08 -11.38
N PRO A 95 -9.60 -16.57 -12.36
CA PRO A 95 -8.66 -15.73 -13.10
C PRO A 95 -9.32 -14.55 -13.82
N LYS A 96 -10.45 -14.76 -14.49
CA LYS A 96 -11.19 -13.69 -15.17
C LYS A 96 -11.77 -12.67 -14.18
N VAL A 97 -12.34 -13.15 -13.08
CA VAL A 97 -12.89 -12.28 -12.02
C VAL A 97 -11.79 -11.43 -11.41
N LEU A 98 -10.65 -12.02 -11.04
CA LEU A 98 -9.49 -11.27 -10.56
C LEU A 98 -8.91 -10.36 -11.64
N GLY A 99 -9.02 -10.71 -12.94
CA GLY A 99 -8.64 -9.85 -14.04
C GLY A 99 -9.44 -8.55 -14.04
N VAL A 100 -10.76 -8.62 -14.03
CA VAL A 100 -11.66 -7.43 -13.95
C VAL A 100 -11.39 -6.64 -12.67
N PHE A 101 -11.22 -7.34 -11.56
CA PHE A 101 -10.91 -6.73 -10.26
C PHE A 101 -9.61 -5.91 -10.29
N ASN A 102 -8.54 -6.41 -10.94
CA ASN A 102 -7.30 -5.67 -11.10
C ASN A 102 -7.43 -4.44 -12.00
N LEU A 103 -8.25 -4.51 -13.06
CA LEU A 103 -8.53 -3.33 -13.89
C LEU A 103 -9.30 -2.26 -13.11
N ALA A 104 -10.23 -2.64 -12.23
CA ALA A 104 -10.86 -1.71 -11.31
C ALA A 104 -9.85 -1.09 -10.33
N PHE A 105 -8.90 -1.90 -9.83
CA PHE A 105 -7.78 -1.42 -8.99
C PHE A 105 -6.82 -0.49 -9.75
N LEU A 106 -6.61 -0.71 -11.04
CA LEU A 106 -5.84 0.21 -11.90
C LEU A 106 -6.49 1.59 -11.91
N CYS A 107 -7.81 1.67 -12.13
CA CYS A 107 -8.55 2.94 -12.11
C CYS A 107 -8.49 3.60 -10.72
N PHE A 108 -8.76 2.84 -9.66
CA PHE A 108 -8.64 3.31 -8.28
C PHE A 108 -7.24 3.84 -7.99
N GLY A 109 -6.21 3.06 -8.33
CA GLY A 109 -4.81 3.41 -8.10
C GLY A 109 -4.37 4.66 -8.85
N ALA A 110 -4.82 4.85 -10.10
CA ALA A 110 -4.53 6.05 -10.88
C ALA A 110 -5.11 7.31 -10.23
N LEU A 111 -6.36 7.25 -9.76
CA LEU A 111 -6.99 8.34 -9.01
C LEU A 111 -6.24 8.63 -7.70
N MET A 112 -5.89 7.58 -6.96
CA MET A 112 -5.16 7.73 -5.71
C MET A 112 -3.74 8.25 -5.93
N ALA A 113 -3.05 7.86 -7.01
CA ALA A 113 -1.74 8.40 -7.36
C ALA A 113 -1.79 9.91 -7.63
N ALA A 114 -2.89 10.41 -8.20
CA ALA A 114 -3.07 11.85 -8.43
C ALA A 114 -3.11 12.65 -7.11
N VAL A 115 -3.76 12.12 -6.06
CA VAL A 115 -3.90 12.80 -4.76
C VAL A 115 -2.77 12.52 -3.80
N THR A 116 -1.98 11.44 -3.99
CA THR A 116 -0.87 11.07 -3.10
C THR A 116 0.45 11.75 -3.41
N ARG A 117 0.54 12.56 -4.45
CA ARG A 117 1.79 13.23 -4.89
C ARG A 117 2.63 13.84 -3.75
N PRO A 118 2.03 14.50 -2.73
CA PRO A 118 2.80 15.04 -1.61
C PRO A 118 3.42 13.96 -0.70
N LYS A 119 2.84 12.75 -0.69
CA LYS A 119 3.29 11.60 0.11
C LYS A 119 4.13 10.66 -0.76
N ARG A 120 5.35 11.09 -1.08
CA ARG A 120 6.21 10.46 -2.09
C ARG A 120 6.38 8.95 -1.94
N ALA A 121 6.64 8.44 -0.73
CA ALA A 121 6.77 6.99 -0.50
C ALA A 121 5.52 6.23 -0.97
N LEU A 122 4.34 6.71 -0.57
CA LEU A 122 3.07 6.11 -0.96
C LEU A 122 2.80 6.25 -2.47
N TRP A 123 3.12 7.42 -3.03
CA TRP A 123 3.00 7.71 -4.45
C TRP A 123 3.87 6.76 -5.30
N PHE A 124 5.13 6.56 -4.94
CA PHE A 124 6.01 5.64 -5.67
C PHE A 124 5.50 4.20 -5.66
N VAL A 125 5.08 3.69 -4.51
CA VAL A 125 4.49 2.34 -4.42
C VAL A 125 3.27 2.21 -5.31
N LEU A 126 2.38 3.22 -5.34
CA LEU A 126 1.20 3.23 -6.20
C LEU A 126 1.58 3.25 -7.69
N VAL A 127 2.44 4.17 -8.11
CA VAL A 127 2.82 4.33 -9.52
C VAL A 127 3.45 3.04 -10.08
N VAL A 128 4.31 2.39 -9.29
CA VAL A 128 4.90 1.10 -9.68
C VAL A 128 3.87 -0.03 -9.70
N SER A 129 2.79 0.08 -8.90
CA SER A 129 1.71 -0.91 -8.89
C SER A 129 0.75 -0.78 -10.09
N LEU A 130 0.63 0.38 -10.72
CA LEU A 130 -0.29 0.58 -11.84
C LEU A 130 -0.03 -0.38 -13.01
N PRO A 131 1.20 -0.48 -13.56
CA PRO A 131 1.47 -1.41 -14.66
C PRO A 131 1.30 -2.88 -14.23
N ARG A 132 1.53 -3.21 -12.96
CA ARG A 132 1.27 -4.55 -12.43
C ARG A 132 -0.22 -4.89 -12.49
N TRP A 133 -1.11 -3.99 -12.02
CA TRP A 133 -2.55 -4.21 -12.08
C TRP A 133 -3.05 -4.31 -13.50
N ALA A 134 -2.51 -3.49 -14.42
CA ALA A 134 -2.82 -3.59 -15.85
C ALA A 134 -2.43 -4.96 -16.40
N ALA A 135 -1.19 -5.40 -16.18
CA ALA A 135 -0.70 -6.68 -16.66
C ALA A 135 -1.47 -7.87 -16.04
N THR A 136 -1.73 -7.86 -14.71
CA THR A 136 -2.52 -8.91 -14.06
C THR A 136 -3.96 -8.92 -14.56
N GLY A 137 -4.53 -7.74 -14.78
CA GLY A 137 -5.90 -7.59 -15.28
C GLY A 137 -6.05 -8.18 -16.68
N LEU A 138 -5.17 -7.79 -17.59
CA LEU A 138 -5.15 -8.30 -18.97
C LEU A 138 -4.84 -9.81 -19.00
N ALA A 139 -3.87 -10.28 -18.22
CA ALA A 139 -3.55 -11.70 -18.13
C ALA A 139 -4.77 -12.54 -17.73
N GLY A 140 -5.53 -12.07 -16.72
CA GLY A 140 -6.74 -12.77 -16.29
C GLY A 140 -7.84 -12.84 -17.32
N LEU A 141 -7.92 -11.86 -18.25
CA LEU A 141 -8.91 -11.81 -19.30
C LEU A 141 -8.50 -12.58 -20.56
N THR A 142 -7.22 -12.48 -20.95
CA THR A 142 -6.72 -13.07 -22.19
C THR A 142 -6.14 -14.46 -22.02
N GLY A 143 -5.66 -14.79 -20.82
CA GLY A 143 -4.92 -16.03 -20.56
C GLY A 143 -3.46 -16.01 -21.02
N GLU A 144 -2.96 -14.87 -21.50
CA GLU A 144 -1.61 -14.73 -22.04
C GLU A 144 -0.55 -14.89 -20.98
N GLN A 145 0.36 -15.86 -21.17
CA GLN A 145 1.40 -16.20 -20.20
C GLN A 145 2.43 -15.08 -20.02
N TRP A 146 2.80 -14.40 -21.10
CA TRP A 146 3.76 -13.29 -21.02
C TRP A 146 3.26 -12.14 -20.16
N LEU A 147 1.94 -11.84 -20.18
CA LEU A 147 1.32 -10.86 -19.27
C LEU A 147 1.39 -11.30 -17.84
N THR A 148 1.17 -12.60 -17.58
CA THR A 148 1.29 -13.18 -16.23
C THR A 148 2.72 -13.04 -15.70
N GLN A 149 3.72 -13.36 -16.52
CA GLN A 149 5.13 -13.21 -16.16
C GLN A 149 5.53 -11.75 -15.95
N THR A 150 5.06 -10.85 -16.82
CA THR A 150 5.26 -9.41 -16.65
C THR A 150 4.66 -8.91 -15.33
N ALA A 151 3.43 -9.32 -15.00
CA ALA A 151 2.79 -9.00 -13.74
C ALA A 151 3.58 -9.53 -12.54
N GLY A 152 4.15 -10.72 -12.66
CA GLY A 152 5.02 -11.32 -11.64
C GLY A 152 6.30 -10.52 -11.41
N ALA A 153 7.01 -10.17 -12.49
CA ALA A 153 8.21 -9.34 -12.41
C ALA A 153 7.92 -7.97 -11.77
N LEU A 154 6.85 -7.31 -12.22
CA LEU A 154 6.39 -6.06 -11.61
C LEU A 154 5.97 -6.25 -10.14
N GLY A 155 5.45 -7.42 -9.78
CA GLY A 155 5.15 -7.79 -8.40
C GLY A 155 6.38 -7.79 -7.50
N LEU A 156 7.51 -8.32 -7.99
CA LEU A 156 8.79 -8.27 -7.27
C LEU A 156 9.31 -6.83 -7.14
N VAL A 157 9.17 -6.02 -8.18
CA VAL A 157 9.55 -4.60 -8.14
C VAL A 157 8.70 -3.84 -7.11
N VAL A 158 7.37 -4.06 -7.09
CA VAL A 158 6.48 -3.48 -6.05
C VAL A 158 6.92 -3.93 -4.66
N GLY A 159 7.26 -5.21 -4.50
CA GLY A 159 7.75 -5.76 -3.24
C GLY A 159 9.01 -5.04 -2.76
N LEU A 160 9.99 -4.83 -3.65
CA LEU A 160 11.24 -4.13 -3.35
C LEU A 160 10.99 -2.67 -2.96
N VAL A 161 10.21 -1.94 -3.75
CA VAL A 161 9.89 -0.53 -3.48
C VAL A 161 9.10 -0.36 -2.18
N ALA A 162 8.15 -1.26 -1.91
CA ALA A 162 7.38 -1.24 -0.67
C ALA A 162 8.24 -1.58 0.55
N THR A 163 9.19 -2.53 0.43
CA THR A 163 10.17 -2.83 1.49
C THR A 163 11.03 -1.63 1.80
N TYR A 164 11.56 -0.95 0.78
CA TYR A 164 12.33 0.27 0.94
C TYR A 164 11.51 1.36 1.65
N ALA A 165 10.29 1.61 1.19
CA ALA A 165 9.41 2.62 1.78
C ALA A 165 9.07 2.32 3.25
N ALA A 166 8.79 1.05 3.58
CA ALA A 166 8.53 0.60 4.94
C ALA A 166 9.73 0.85 5.86
N PHE A 167 10.91 0.44 5.41
CA PHE A 167 12.15 0.56 6.17
C PHE A 167 12.55 2.03 6.38
N ALA A 168 12.45 2.85 5.32
CA ALA A 168 12.75 4.27 5.38
C ALA A 168 11.85 5.02 6.39
N LEU A 169 10.53 4.75 6.34
CA LEU A 169 9.58 5.36 7.27
C LEU A 169 9.77 4.87 8.72
N MET A 170 10.15 3.61 8.91
CA MET A 170 10.44 3.07 10.25
C MET A 170 11.69 3.73 10.84
N LEU A 171 12.76 3.87 10.05
CA LEU A 171 13.98 4.57 10.48
C LEU A 171 13.71 6.03 10.83
N GLU A 172 12.91 6.70 10.02
CA GLU A 172 12.52 8.09 10.28
C GLU A 172 11.74 8.23 11.60
N ASP A 173 10.80 7.33 11.86
CA ASP A 173 10.02 7.35 13.12
C ASP A 173 10.92 7.09 14.35
N MET A 174 11.90 6.19 14.23
CA MET A 174 12.86 5.86 15.28
C MET A 174 13.87 6.99 15.55
N ARG A 175 14.33 7.69 14.51
CA ARG A 175 15.37 8.71 14.61
C ARG A 175 14.81 10.11 14.76
N GLY A 176 13.57 10.35 14.36
CA GLY A 176 12.93 11.67 14.34
C GLY A 176 13.47 12.59 13.23
N GLU A 177 14.21 12.02 12.27
CA GLU A 177 14.78 12.72 11.11
C GLU A 177 14.75 11.84 9.86
N GLU A 178 14.81 12.41 8.66
CA GLU A 178 14.86 11.68 7.40
C GLU A 178 16.24 11.03 7.23
N VAL A 179 16.34 9.71 7.47
CA VAL A 179 17.58 8.93 7.33
C VAL A 179 17.78 8.43 5.90
N LEU A 180 16.70 7.97 5.27
CA LEU A 180 16.69 7.51 3.89
C LEU A 180 15.78 8.40 3.05
N PRO A 181 16.18 8.77 1.83
CA PRO A 181 15.42 9.69 1.00
C PRO A 181 14.09 9.08 0.57
N ILE A 182 12.99 9.59 1.11
CA ILE A 182 11.63 9.25 0.69
C ILE A 182 10.98 10.36 -0.12
N GLY A 183 11.75 11.40 -0.42
CA GLY A 183 11.37 12.50 -1.31
C GLY A 183 10.24 13.37 -0.75
N ARG A 184 10.18 13.58 0.55
CA ARG A 184 9.20 14.48 1.17
C ARG A 184 9.33 15.90 0.64
N SER A 185 8.21 16.58 0.44
CA SER A 185 8.18 17.97 -0.02
C SER A 185 7.04 18.73 0.64
N GLY A 186 7.22 20.05 0.80
CA GLY A 186 6.20 20.94 1.34
C GLY A 186 5.78 20.62 2.79
N PRO A 187 4.47 20.61 3.10
CA PRO A 187 3.98 20.40 4.48
C PRO A 187 4.44 19.08 5.12
N ALA A 188 4.69 18.04 4.32
CA ALA A 188 5.15 16.75 4.80
C ALA A 188 6.63 16.79 5.28
N HIS A 189 7.45 17.65 4.68
CA HIS A 189 8.84 17.91 5.11
C HIS A 189 8.84 18.69 6.42
N HIS A 190 8.06 19.77 6.49
CA HIS A 190 7.94 20.58 7.71
C HIS A 190 7.37 19.84 8.92
N ALA A 191 6.62 18.76 8.71
CA ALA A 191 6.10 17.95 9.81
C ALA A 191 7.19 17.16 10.57
N VAL A 192 8.35 16.95 9.96
CA VAL A 192 9.50 16.23 10.56
C VAL A 192 10.59 17.21 10.99
N GLU A 193 10.94 18.17 10.13
CA GLU A 193 12.07 19.08 10.32
C GLU A 193 11.67 20.52 10.70
N GLY A 194 10.36 20.83 10.65
CA GLY A 194 9.87 22.19 10.89
C GLY A 194 9.84 22.58 12.36
N ASP A 195 10.09 23.86 12.63
CA ASP A 195 9.93 24.48 13.95
C ASP A 195 8.47 24.32 14.44
N LEU A 196 8.29 24.19 15.75
CA LEU A 196 6.98 24.05 16.42
C LEU A 196 6.01 25.18 16.02
N SER A 197 6.52 26.40 15.83
CA SER A 197 5.74 27.55 15.38
C SER A 197 5.12 27.35 13.99
N VAL A 198 5.81 26.66 13.09
CA VAL A 198 5.32 26.33 11.74
C VAL A 198 4.26 25.22 11.82
N GLN A 199 4.47 24.24 12.69
CA GLN A 199 3.52 23.15 12.92
C GLN A 199 2.21 23.63 13.56
N LEU A 200 2.28 24.61 14.45
CA LEU A 200 1.12 25.18 15.15
C LEU A 200 0.32 26.19 14.31
N ARG A 201 0.92 26.77 13.25
CA ARG A 201 0.35 27.89 12.48
C ARG A 201 -1.00 27.61 11.83
N ASN A 202 -1.45 26.37 11.71
CA ASN A 202 -2.74 25.99 11.15
C ASN A 202 -3.39 24.84 11.94
N LEU A 203 -3.13 24.79 13.25
CA LEU A 203 -3.60 23.69 14.11
C LEU A 203 -5.11 23.48 14.00
N GLU A 204 -5.90 24.56 13.93
CA GLU A 204 -7.36 24.50 13.79
C GLU A 204 -7.79 23.78 12.49
N ARG A 205 -7.06 24.00 11.39
CA ARG A 205 -7.33 23.33 10.11
C ARG A 205 -6.87 21.87 10.14
N HIS A 206 -5.77 21.57 10.84
CA HIS A 206 -5.22 20.23 10.95
C HIS A 206 -5.88 19.40 12.06
N ALA A 207 -6.39 20.03 13.11
CA ALA A 207 -7.15 19.36 14.16
C ALA A 207 -8.49 18.78 13.68
N GLY A 208 -8.90 19.12 12.44
CA GLY A 208 -10.06 18.52 11.77
C GLY A 208 -11.38 18.81 12.48
N VAL A 209 -11.46 19.90 13.21
CA VAL A 209 -12.74 20.44 13.65
C VAL A 209 -13.45 20.95 12.39
N ARG A 210 -14.36 20.16 11.86
CA ARG A 210 -15.24 20.59 10.77
C ARG A 210 -16.49 21.20 11.40
N ARG A 211 -16.91 22.34 10.88
CA ARG A 211 -18.16 23.00 11.31
C ARG A 211 -19.42 22.25 10.84
N THR A 212 -19.24 21.42 9.81
CA THR A 212 -20.29 20.54 9.25
C THR A 212 -19.63 19.26 8.74
N LEU A 213 -20.31 18.11 8.88
CA LEU A 213 -19.98 16.86 8.21
C LEU A 213 -20.45 16.92 6.76
#